data_cbb91f77e1f92657dfb6db7c1c7e1da7
#
_entry.id   cbb91f77e1f92657dfb6db7c1c7e1da7
#
_cell.length_a   1.000
_cell.length_b   1.000
_cell.length_c   1.000
_cell.angle_alpha   90.00
_cell.angle_beta   90.00
_cell.angle_gamma   90.00
#
_symmetry.space_group_name_H-M   'P 1'
#
loop_
_entity.id
_entity.type
_entity.pdbx_description
1 polymer ?
#
loop_
_entity_poly.entity_id
_entity_poly.type
_entity_poly.pdbx_seq_one_letter_code
_entity_poly.pdbx_strand_id
1 'polypeptide(L)'
;MTCDVDVVDWRLFEASLTTLRFEVFVEEQGVPVELELDEDDPMATHVAAWSTEGAIVGTGRILDSGKIGRMAVRSAFRGRGIGGALLDRLVNEGRRLNLSRVYLGAQLSAVGFYRRYGFSP
;
A
#
# COMPACT_ATOMS: atom_id res chain seq x y z
N MET A 1 6.58 -17.64 -7.36
CA MET A 1 7.43 -16.83 -6.47
C MET A 1 6.55 -16.06 -5.51
N THR A 2 6.80 -16.22 -4.23
CA THR A 2 6.08 -15.48 -3.21
C THR A 2 6.97 -14.38 -2.66
N CYS A 3 6.37 -13.19 -2.44
CA CYS A 3 7.04 -12.10 -1.76
C CYS A 3 6.58 -12.07 -0.31
N ASP A 4 7.49 -11.79 0.59
CA ASP A 4 7.15 -11.60 1.99
C ASP A 4 6.45 -10.27 2.16
N VAL A 5 5.33 -10.27 2.89
CA VAL A 5 4.59 -9.05 3.23
C VAL A 5 4.48 -8.96 4.74
N ASP A 6 4.82 -7.80 5.30
CA ASP A 6 4.74 -7.60 6.74
C ASP A 6 4.49 -6.13 7.08
N VAL A 7 4.05 -5.90 8.31
CA VAL A 7 3.95 -4.58 8.88
C VAL A 7 5.35 -4.07 9.20
N VAL A 8 5.61 -2.80 8.89
CA VAL A 8 6.91 -2.18 9.11
C VAL A 8 6.75 -0.90 9.94
N ASP A 9 7.80 -0.56 10.69
CA ASP A 9 7.86 0.68 11.45
C ASP A 9 8.19 1.83 10.48
N TRP A 10 7.30 2.82 10.41
CA TRP A 10 7.50 3.96 9.52
C TRP A 10 8.85 4.65 9.73
N ARG A 11 9.24 4.86 10.98
CA ARG A 11 10.48 5.58 11.28
C ARG A 11 11.72 4.87 10.77
N LEU A 12 11.68 3.53 10.74
CA LEU A 12 12.80 2.73 10.25
C LEU A 12 12.81 2.60 8.72
N PHE A 13 11.63 2.63 8.10
CA PHE A 13 11.49 2.35 6.67
C PHE A 13 11.06 3.57 5.85
N GLU A 14 10.95 4.75 6.47
CA GLU A 14 10.45 5.95 5.80
C GLU A 14 11.16 6.22 4.47
N ALA A 15 12.49 6.20 4.47
CA ALA A 15 13.26 6.50 3.26
C ALA A 15 12.96 5.50 2.14
N SER A 16 12.90 4.21 2.47
CA SER A 16 12.64 3.18 1.45
C SER A 16 11.21 3.26 0.91
N LEU A 17 10.24 3.49 1.79
CA LEU A 17 8.84 3.57 1.38
C LEU A 17 8.56 4.83 0.57
N THR A 18 9.11 5.96 0.97
CA THR A 18 8.91 7.21 0.22
C THR A 18 9.61 7.17 -1.13
N THR A 19 10.77 6.53 -1.22
CA THR A 19 11.46 6.35 -2.51
C THR A 19 10.58 5.52 -3.46
N LEU A 20 10.02 4.43 -2.99
CA LEU A 20 9.14 3.59 -3.81
C LEU A 20 7.88 4.36 -4.24
N ARG A 21 7.25 5.05 -3.30
CA ARG A 21 6.05 5.84 -3.58
C ARG A 21 6.33 6.96 -4.57
N PHE A 22 7.47 7.63 -4.45
CA PHE A 22 7.88 8.65 -5.40
C PHE A 22 8.02 8.06 -6.81
N GLU A 23 8.68 6.91 -6.92
CA GLU A 23 8.87 6.23 -8.21
C GLU A 23 7.52 5.91 -8.86
N VAL A 24 6.55 5.38 -8.10
CA VAL A 24 5.25 4.97 -8.65
C VAL A 24 4.32 6.16 -8.85
N PHE A 25 4.14 7.01 -7.85
CA PHE A 25 3.11 8.06 -7.92
C PHE A 25 3.59 9.28 -8.66
N VAL A 26 4.82 9.73 -8.45
CA VAL A 26 5.32 10.95 -9.07
C VAL A 26 5.91 10.66 -10.44
N GLU A 27 6.90 9.79 -10.52
CA GLU A 27 7.58 9.53 -11.79
C GLU A 27 6.71 8.78 -12.80
N GLU A 28 5.99 7.78 -12.36
CA GLU A 28 5.19 6.93 -13.25
C GLU A 28 3.79 7.50 -13.51
N GLN A 29 3.10 7.98 -12.46
CA GLN A 29 1.70 8.42 -12.56
C GLN A 29 1.54 9.94 -12.67
N GLY A 30 2.61 10.69 -12.48
CA GLY A 30 2.57 12.15 -12.63
C GLY A 30 1.89 12.91 -11.50
N VAL A 31 1.74 12.29 -10.33
CA VAL A 31 1.18 13.00 -9.17
C VAL A 31 2.18 14.06 -8.71
N PRO A 32 1.75 15.32 -8.47
CA PRO A 32 2.66 16.34 -7.94
C PRO A 32 3.30 15.89 -6.62
N VAL A 33 4.59 16.14 -6.46
CA VAL A 33 5.35 15.65 -5.30
C VAL A 33 4.77 16.15 -3.98
N GLU A 34 4.24 17.37 -3.95
CA GLU A 34 3.64 17.95 -2.74
C GLU A 34 2.34 17.25 -2.33
N LEU A 35 1.68 16.55 -3.25
CA LEU A 35 0.48 15.76 -2.93
C LEU A 35 0.82 14.36 -2.45
N GLU A 36 2.03 13.88 -2.75
CA GLU A 36 2.48 12.57 -2.28
C GLU A 36 2.93 12.62 -0.83
N LEU A 37 3.57 13.69 -0.41
CA LEU A 37 3.97 13.89 0.98
C LEU A 37 2.74 14.08 1.86
N ASP A 38 2.72 13.40 3.01
CA ASP A 38 1.51 13.29 3.80
C ASP A 38 1.85 13.23 5.28
N GLU A 39 1.28 14.15 6.05
CA GLU A 39 1.51 14.20 7.51
C GLU A 39 0.80 13.08 8.26
N ASP A 40 -0.07 12.30 7.60
CA ASP A 40 -0.70 11.13 8.21
C ASP A 40 0.27 9.94 8.32
N ASP A 41 1.37 9.94 7.56
CA ASP A 41 2.28 8.80 7.52
C ASP A 41 2.81 8.36 8.89
N PRO A 42 3.25 9.26 9.78
CA PRO A 42 3.75 8.82 11.08
C PRO A 42 2.72 8.12 11.96
N MET A 43 1.43 8.37 11.71
CA MET A 43 0.32 7.83 12.50
C MET A 43 -0.31 6.59 11.86
N ALA A 44 0.07 6.27 10.62
CA ALA A 44 -0.51 5.15 9.88
C ALA A 44 0.20 3.85 10.20
N THR A 45 -0.50 2.72 9.94
CA THR A 45 0.13 1.40 9.92
C THR A 45 0.56 1.13 8.49
N HIS A 46 1.84 0.85 8.29
CA HIS A 46 2.42 0.61 6.98
C HIS A 46 2.78 -0.85 6.78
N VAL A 47 2.60 -1.34 5.55
CA VAL A 47 3.04 -2.67 5.15
C VAL A 47 4.03 -2.54 4.00
N ALA A 48 4.91 -3.51 3.89
CA ALA A 48 5.88 -3.59 2.80
C ALA A 48 5.93 -5.01 2.26
N ALA A 49 6.24 -5.12 0.97
CA ALA A 49 6.50 -6.40 0.33
C ALA A 49 7.96 -6.43 -0.13
N TRP A 50 8.63 -7.55 0.14
CA TRP A 50 10.03 -7.75 -0.25
C TRP A 50 10.12 -8.79 -1.35
N SER A 51 11.04 -8.56 -2.29
CA SER A 51 11.40 -9.58 -3.27
C SER A 51 12.23 -10.68 -2.59
N THR A 52 12.46 -11.78 -3.29
CA THR A 52 13.33 -12.86 -2.82
C THR A 52 14.77 -12.39 -2.60
N GLU A 53 15.15 -11.27 -3.21
CA GLU A 53 16.49 -10.68 -3.06
C GLU A 53 16.55 -9.66 -1.92
N GLY A 54 15.46 -9.47 -1.19
CA GLY A 54 15.41 -8.59 -0.03
C GLY A 54 15.15 -7.12 -0.35
N ALA A 55 14.75 -6.79 -1.58
CA ALA A 55 14.40 -5.42 -1.95
C ALA A 55 12.92 -5.15 -1.68
N ILE A 56 12.59 -3.94 -1.19
CA ILE A 56 11.20 -3.53 -1.03
C ILE A 56 10.63 -3.22 -2.42
N VAL A 57 9.57 -3.93 -2.79
CA VAL A 57 8.96 -3.82 -4.11
C VAL A 57 7.49 -3.39 -4.07
N GLY A 58 6.92 -3.29 -2.89
CA GLY A 58 5.54 -2.83 -2.72
C GLY A 58 5.31 -2.27 -1.34
N THR A 59 4.27 -1.45 -1.20
CA THR A 59 3.88 -0.84 0.07
C THR A 59 2.39 -0.50 0.07
N GLY A 60 1.87 -0.18 1.24
CA GLY A 60 0.53 0.33 1.46
C GLY A 60 0.40 0.79 2.90
N ARG A 61 -0.66 1.52 3.21
CA ARG A 61 -0.92 1.96 4.58
C ARG A 61 -2.40 1.92 4.92
N ILE A 62 -2.70 1.84 6.20
CA ILE A 62 -4.07 2.00 6.72
C ILE A 62 -4.03 3.03 7.85
N LEU A 63 -4.98 3.96 7.81
CA LEU A 63 -5.14 4.97 8.85
C LEU A 63 -6.07 4.45 9.94
N ASP A 64 -6.05 5.07 11.12
CA ASP A 64 -6.95 4.72 12.22
C ASP A 64 -8.42 4.86 11.86
N SER A 65 -8.74 5.70 10.87
CA SER A 65 -10.10 5.83 10.34
C SER A 65 -10.57 4.61 9.54
N GLY A 66 -9.65 3.71 9.18
CA GLY A 66 -9.92 2.58 8.30
C GLY A 66 -9.60 2.86 6.84
N LYS A 67 -9.10 4.03 6.53
CA LYS A 67 -8.76 4.38 5.13
C LYS A 67 -7.45 3.70 4.71
N ILE A 68 -7.55 2.87 3.69
CA ILE A 68 -6.41 2.23 3.04
C ILE A 68 -5.98 3.12 1.87
N GLY A 69 -4.69 3.30 1.71
CA GLY A 69 -4.17 4.12 0.63
C GLY A 69 -2.67 3.96 0.43
N ARG A 70 -2.13 4.79 -0.43
CA ARG A 70 -0.72 4.80 -0.79
C ARG A 70 -0.19 3.42 -1.18
N MET A 71 -1.06 2.61 -1.81
CA MET A 71 -0.66 1.29 -2.31
C MET A 71 0.12 1.44 -3.59
N ALA A 72 1.30 0.84 -3.62
CA ALA A 72 2.18 0.93 -4.78
C ALA A 72 2.98 -0.36 -4.91
N VAL A 73 3.11 -0.84 -6.16
CA VAL A 73 3.97 -1.98 -6.51
C VAL A 73 4.84 -1.54 -7.66
N ARG A 74 6.16 -1.77 -7.57
CA ARG A 74 7.08 -1.43 -8.66
C ARG A 74 6.67 -2.14 -9.94
N SER A 75 6.74 -1.44 -11.07
CA SER A 75 6.23 -1.94 -12.34
C SER A 75 6.77 -3.33 -12.72
N ALA A 76 8.04 -3.59 -12.46
CA ALA A 76 8.67 -4.88 -12.76
C ALA A 76 8.09 -6.05 -11.95
N PHE A 77 7.35 -5.77 -10.87
CA PHE A 77 6.80 -6.80 -9.98
C PHE A 77 5.28 -6.90 -10.06
N ARG A 78 4.64 -6.16 -10.95
CA ARG A 78 3.18 -6.23 -11.12
C ARG A 78 2.76 -7.52 -11.82
N GLY A 79 1.50 -7.89 -11.63
CA GLY A 79 0.95 -9.11 -12.21
C GLY A 79 1.36 -10.39 -11.49
N ARG A 80 1.88 -10.29 -10.28
CA ARG A 80 2.37 -11.44 -9.48
C ARG A 80 1.61 -11.62 -8.17
N GLY A 81 0.49 -10.89 -7.98
CA GLY A 81 -0.31 -11.00 -6.77
C GLY A 81 0.18 -10.20 -5.57
N ILE A 82 1.22 -9.38 -5.74
CA ILE A 82 1.78 -8.61 -4.62
C ILE A 82 0.79 -7.57 -4.10
N GLY A 83 0.12 -6.85 -5.01
CA GLY A 83 -0.90 -5.87 -4.62
C GLY A 83 -2.01 -6.49 -3.80
N GLY A 84 -2.48 -7.68 -4.19
CA GLY A 84 -3.48 -8.43 -3.44
C GLY A 84 -2.99 -8.85 -2.06
N ALA A 85 -1.75 -9.31 -1.96
CA ALA A 85 -1.18 -9.70 -0.68
C ALA A 85 -1.03 -8.50 0.27
N LEU A 86 -0.63 -7.34 -0.25
CA LEU A 86 -0.58 -6.09 0.52
C LEU A 86 -1.98 -5.70 1.01
N LEU A 87 -2.97 -5.75 0.14
CA LEU A 87 -4.33 -5.39 0.48
C LEU A 87 -4.90 -6.32 1.56
N ASP A 88 -4.70 -7.63 1.41
CA ASP A 88 -5.14 -8.61 2.40
C ASP A 88 -4.52 -8.33 3.78
N ARG A 89 -3.22 -7.99 3.79
CA ARG A 89 -2.56 -7.69 5.06
C ARG A 89 -3.12 -6.41 5.70
N LEU A 90 -3.41 -5.39 4.89
CA LEU A 90 -4.00 -4.14 5.40
C LEU A 90 -5.40 -4.38 5.96
N VAL A 91 -6.23 -5.17 5.28
CA VAL A 91 -7.57 -5.51 5.77
C VAL A 91 -7.46 -6.28 7.10
N ASN A 92 -6.53 -7.22 7.19
CA ASN A 92 -6.31 -7.97 8.42
C ASN A 92 -5.81 -7.07 9.56
N GLU A 93 -4.99 -6.07 9.27
CA GLU A 93 -4.58 -5.09 10.26
C GLU A 93 -5.78 -4.25 10.74
N GLY A 94 -6.70 -3.91 9.86
CA GLY A 94 -7.95 -3.25 10.25
C GLY A 94 -8.76 -4.09 11.22
N ARG A 95 -8.84 -5.39 10.99
CA ARG A 95 -9.50 -6.32 11.92
C ARG A 95 -8.78 -6.39 13.26
N ARG A 96 -7.46 -6.48 13.24
CA ARG A 96 -6.64 -6.53 14.45
C ARG A 96 -6.82 -5.26 15.29
N LEU A 97 -7.00 -4.11 14.65
CA LEU A 97 -7.21 -2.82 15.30
C LEU A 97 -8.68 -2.59 15.70
N ASN A 98 -9.57 -3.56 15.43
CA ASN A 98 -11.01 -3.49 15.73
C ASN A 98 -11.71 -2.32 15.03
N LEU A 99 -11.28 -2.00 13.81
CA LEU A 99 -11.93 -0.95 13.03
C LEU A 99 -13.28 -1.45 12.53
N SER A 100 -14.31 -0.59 12.58
CA SER A 100 -15.66 -0.96 12.16
C SER A 100 -15.79 -1.14 10.66
N ARG A 101 -14.91 -0.51 9.90
CA ARG A 101 -14.88 -0.64 8.44
C ARG A 101 -13.50 -0.28 7.91
N VAL A 102 -13.22 -0.78 6.71
CA VAL A 102 -12.07 -0.32 5.91
C VAL A 102 -12.59 0.19 4.58
N TYR A 103 -11.96 1.19 4.03
CA TYR A 103 -12.36 1.79 2.77
C TYR A 103 -11.15 2.37 2.04
N LEU A 104 -11.33 2.65 0.75
CA LEU A 104 -10.25 3.24 -0.07
C LEU A 104 -10.86 4.04 -1.21
N GLY A 105 -10.06 4.95 -1.76
CA GLY A 105 -10.35 5.58 -3.04
C GLY A 105 -9.68 4.79 -4.15
N ALA A 106 -10.41 4.53 -5.23
CA ALA A 106 -9.88 3.77 -6.35
C ALA A 106 -10.19 4.48 -7.65
N GLN A 107 -9.24 4.44 -8.59
CA GLN A 107 -9.51 4.87 -9.95
C GLN A 107 -10.48 3.87 -10.60
N LEU A 108 -11.27 4.35 -11.56
CA LEU A 108 -12.24 3.48 -12.25
C LEU A 108 -11.58 2.23 -12.83
N SER A 109 -10.38 2.35 -13.35
CA SER A 109 -9.63 1.22 -13.90
C SER A 109 -9.27 0.16 -12.86
N ALA A 110 -9.28 0.51 -11.58
CA ALA A 110 -8.91 -0.39 -10.49
C ALA A 110 -10.11 -0.99 -9.75
N VAL A 111 -11.34 -0.56 -10.06
CA VAL A 111 -12.54 -1.03 -9.35
C VAL A 111 -12.68 -2.55 -9.44
N GLY A 112 -12.45 -3.14 -10.60
CA GLY A 112 -12.53 -4.60 -10.76
C GLY A 112 -11.55 -5.35 -9.88
N PHE A 113 -10.35 -4.82 -9.72
CA PHE A 113 -9.33 -5.40 -8.82
C PHE A 113 -9.85 -5.42 -7.38
N TYR A 114 -10.32 -4.27 -6.88
CA TYR A 114 -10.77 -4.17 -5.48
C TYR A 114 -12.02 -5.00 -5.22
N ARG A 115 -12.93 -5.12 -6.20
CA ARG A 115 -14.10 -5.98 -6.04
C ARG A 115 -13.72 -7.43 -5.77
N ARG A 116 -12.66 -7.93 -6.39
CA ARG A 116 -12.20 -9.31 -6.16
C ARG A 116 -11.75 -9.53 -4.72
N TYR A 117 -11.41 -8.47 -4.00
CA TYR A 117 -10.99 -8.52 -2.59
C TYR A 117 -12.09 -8.11 -1.63
N GLY A 118 -13.35 -8.07 -2.09
CA GLY A 118 -14.51 -7.86 -1.24
C GLY A 118 -14.94 -6.41 -1.06
N PHE A 119 -14.34 -5.49 -1.80
CA PHE A 119 -14.74 -4.07 -1.75
C PHE A 119 -15.89 -3.81 -2.72
N SER A 120 -16.81 -2.92 -2.33
CA SER A 120 -17.88 -2.43 -3.19
C SER A 120 -17.83 -0.91 -3.27
N PRO A 121 -18.15 -0.35 -4.45
CA PRO A 121 -18.21 1.10 -4.61
C PRO A 121 -19.23 1.76 -3.70
#